data_56ebcdbaee0b16b00bd7bf3bb0e1e69a
#
_entry.id   56ebcdbaee0b16b00bd7bf3bb0e1e69a
#
_cell.length_a   1.000
_cell.length_b   1.000
_cell.length_c   1.000
_cell.angle_alpha   90.00
_cell.angle_beta   90.00
_cell.angle_gamma   90.00
#
_symmetry.space_group_name_H-M   'P 1'
#
loop_
_entity.id
_entity.type
_entity.pdbx_description
1 polymer ?
#
loop_
_entity_poly.entity_id
_entity_poly.type
_entity_poly.pdbx_seq_one_letter_code
_entity_poly.pdbx_strand_id
1 'polypeptide(L)'
;MTLSELLTDMPVISVAGVMPEHITGITKDSREVQSGFVFFATESSKPYVDAAIRKGAAVVISDAELSADVPCLVIIQEPRLVLGRMAARFYGYPSRSLHVIGVTGTNGKTTITYIIESILRAAGRSAGVVGTIAYRYNGQMHRAQTTTPESTEIQRLFAEMKAAGTKYVAMEVSSHALDQARVEGIEFDGAIFANLTHDHLDYHGDFDHYKEAKKRLFHLYLQASSKEQRYAILNVDDPIAAEFSCPPPVINFTYSVRHAADAHLTSFHEDINGLRLGVSVMGKQFSLRTGLLGIFNAANILAAGLFGHAAGIPADAVREGVESLRGVPGRLERVENERAIPIFVDYAHTPDALRKTLETLKALRSGRLIVVFGCGGERDRAKRPVMGRIASELADVAIITSDNPRREDPKVIIEEIRRGLVGNAYHIIEDRREAIAEAIRIATSKDVVIVAGKGHEDYQIIGTEILHFSDREVIEEFLHVAA
;
A
#
# COMPACT_ATOMS: atom_id res chain seq x y z
N MET A 1 -16.29 11.60 26.51
CA MET A 1 -15.21 12.61 26.54
C MET A 1 -15.85 13.97 26.27
N THR A 2 -15.45 15.01 27.00
CA THR A 2 -15.98 16.38 26.77
C THR A 2 -15.26 17.05 25.60
N LEU A 3 -15.86 18.07 25.00
CA LEU A 3 -15.21 18.87 23.97
C LEU A 3 -13.96 19.59 24.50
N SER A 4 -13.99 20.10 25.74
CA SER A 4 -12.85 20.76 26.38
C SER A 4 -11.64 19.82 26.50
N GLU A 5 -11.86 18.55 26.90
CA GLU A 5 -10.80 17.54 26.96
C GLU A 5 -10.20 17.28 25.55
N LEU A 6 -11.04 17.23 24.53
CA LEU A 6 -10.59 17.02 23.14
C LEU A 6 -9.77 18.18 22.60
N LEU A 7 -10.12 19.42 22.99
CA LEU A 7 -9.47 20.64 22.53
C LEU A 7 -8.20 21.01 23.30
N THR A 8 -7.86 20.30 24.40
CA THR A 8 -6.65 20.57 25.16
C THR A 8 -5.41 20.52 24.27
N ASP A 9 -4.55 21.54 24.34
CA ASP A 9 -3.32 21.70 23.55
C ASP A 9 -3.54 21.80 22.02
N MET A 10 -4.77 22.06 21.57
CA MET A 10 -5.05 22.33 20.17
C MET A 10 -5.00 23.85 19.86
N PRO A 11 -4.58 24.24 18.65
CA PRO A 11 -4.46 25.66 18.27
C PRO A 11 -5.83 26.29 17.97
N VAL A 12 -6.69 26.38 18.99
CA VAL A 12 -8.04 26.94 18.86
C VAL A 12 -7.97 28.46 18.74
N ILE A 13 -8.66 29.01 17.74
CA ILE A 13 -8.79 30.45 17.52
C ILE A 13 -10.04 30.98 18.23
N SER A 14 -11.19 30.34 18.03
CA SER A 14 -12.45 30.73 18.64
C SER A 14 -13.39 29.54 18.81
N VAL A 15 -14.32 29.65 19.75
CA VAL A 15 -15.42 28.73 19.97
C VAL A 15 -16.70 29.56 20.05
N ALA A 16 -17.71 29.23 19.24
CA ALA A 16 -19.00 29.89 19.21
C ALA A 16 -20.15 28.86 19.31
N GLY A 17 -21.23 29.19 19.99
CA GLY A 17 -22.39 28.31 20.19
C GLY A 17 -22.33 27.56 21.54
N VAL A 18 -23.14 26.49 21.66
CA VAL A 18 -23.30 25.74 22.91
C VAL A 18 -22.41 24.54 22.88
N MET A 19 -21.46 24.48 23.82
CA MET A 19 -20.56 23.32 23.94
C MET A 19 -21.35 22.09 24.43
N PRO A 20 -21.28 20.93 23.73
CA PRO A 20 -21.93 19.72 24.18
C PRO A 20 -21.22 19.10 25.41
N GLU A 21 -21.99 18.47 26.28
CA GLU A 21 -21.44 17.80 27.46
C GLU A 21 -20.58 16.57 27.09
N HIS A 22 -21.01 15.83 26.05
CA HIS A 22 -20.34 14.63 25.63
C HIS A 22 -20.19 14.55 24.11
N ILE A 23 -19.00 14.14 23.67
CA ILE A 23 -18.69 13.79 22.28
C ILE A 23 -18.74 12.26 22.14
N THR A 24 -19.49 11.77 21.15
CA THR A 24 -19.71 10.35 20.91
C THR A 24 -18.90 9.80 19.72
N GLY A 25 -18.35 10.69 18.86
CA GLY A 25 -17.53 10.29 17.73
C GLY A 25 -16.89 11.48 17.02
N ILE A 26 -15.94 11.17 16.15
CA ILE A 26 -15.20 12.17 15.36
C ILE A 26 -15.11 11.67 13.92
N THR A 27 -15.49 12.51 12.95
CA THR A 27 -15.34 12.19 11.53
C THR A 27 -15.20 13.45 10.67
N LYS A 28 -14.70 13.29 9.45
CA LYS A 28 -14.79 14.27 8.37
C LYS A 28 -15.75 13.83 7.25
N ASP A 29 -16.32 12.64 7.35
CA ASP A 29 -17.29 12.13 6.39
C ASP A 29 -18.71 12.34 6.90
N SER A 30 -19.46 13.23 6.23
CA SER A 30 -20.85 13.52 6.60
C SER A 30 -21.78 12.32 6.54
N ARG A 31 -21.38 11.25 5.84
CA ARG A 31 -22.16 10.00 5.76
C ARG A 31 -22.09 9.19 7.07
N GLU A 32 -21.00 9.31 7.82
CA GLU A 32 -20.73 8.62 9.07
C GLU A 32 -21.25 9.36 10.31
N VAL A 33 -21.63 10.62 10.16
CA VAL A 33 -22.08 11.46 11.28
C VAL A 33 -23.29 10.83 11.97
N GLN A 34 -23.25 10.81 13.30
CA GLN A 34 -24.32 10.46 14.22
C GLN A 34 -24.48 11.54 15.28
N SER A 35 -25.54 11.44 16.09
CA SER A 35 -25.79 12.40 17.16
C SER A 35 -24.63 12.50 18.16
N GLY A 36 -24.20 13.73 18.45
CA GLY A 36 -23.09 14.01 19.35
C GLY A 36 -21.69 13.95 18.72
N PHE A 37 -21.57 13.78 17.40
CA PHE A 37 -20.28 13.77 16.70
C PHE A 37 -19.66 15.15 16.55
N VAL A 38 -18.32 15.17 16.50
CA VAL A 38 -17.52 16.25 15.96
C VAL A 38 -17.33 16.01 14.46
N PHE A 39 -17.75 16.96 13.64
CA PHE A 39 -17.53 16.94 12.20
C PHE A 39 -16.43 17.92 11.81
N PHE A 40 -15.41 17.44 11.09
CA PHE A 40 -14.35 18.29 10.56
C PHE A 40 -14.66 18.78 9.15
N ALA A 41 -14.88 20.07 9.02
CA ALA A 41 -15.09 20.77 7.76
C ALA A 41 -13.75 21.14 7.11
N THR A 42 -13.05 20.14 6.58
CA THR A 42 -11.85 20.34 5.76
C THR A 42 -12.25 20.80 4.35
N GLU A 43 -11.31 21.25 3.53
CA GLU A 43 -11.58 21.76 2.18
C GLU A 43 -12.53 20.84 1.37
N SER A 44 -12.32 19.52 1.41
CA SER A 44 -13.15 18.55 0.70
C SER A 44 -14.49 18.24 1.37
N SER A 45 -14.64 18.51 2.67
CA SER A 45 -15.86 18.20 3.44
C SER A 45 -16.72 19.43 3.79
N LYS A 46 -16.22 20.66 3.62
CA LYS A 46 -16.98 21.90 3.81
C LYS A 46 -18.33 21.91 3.10
N PRO A 47 -18.48 21.46 1.84
CA PRO A 47 -19.79 21.45 1.15
C PRO A 47 -20.84 20.58 1.83
N TYR A 48 -20.46 19.70 2.73
CA TYR A 48 -21.35 18.74 3.40
C TYR A 48 -21.67 19.09 4.85
N VAL A 49 -21.34 20.30 5.31
CA VAL A 49 -21.60 20.77 6.69
C VAL A 49 -23.09 20.68 7.03
N ASP A 50 -23.98 21.19 6.17
CA ASP A 50 -25.43 21.12 6.40
C ASP A 50 -25.94 19.65 6.52
N ALA A 51 -25.37 18.75 5.74
CA ALA A 51 -25.70 17.33 5.84
C ALA A 51 -25.23 16.71 7.16
N ALA A 52 -24.05 17.11 7.64
CA ALA A 52 -23.52 16.68 8.92
C ALA A 52 -24.38 17.20 10.09
N ILE A 53 -24.78 18.48 10.06
CA ILE A 53 -25.67 19.08 11.08
C ILE A 53 -27.01 18.36 11.11
N ARG A 54 -27.64 18.13 9.95
CA ARG A 54 -28.93 17.39 9.90
C ARG A 54 -28.84 15.98 10.46
N LYS A 55 -27.67 15.34 10.42
CA LYS A 55 -27.42 14.01 11.02
C LYS A 55 -27.06 14.06 12.51
N GLY A 56 -26.95 15.24 13.10
CA GLY A 56 -26.75 15.43 14.52
C GLY A 56 -25.28 15.70 14.92
N ALA A 57 -24.47 16.26 14.01
CA ALA A 57 -23.19 16.81 14.42
C ALA A 57 -23.38 17.87 15.51
N ALA A 58 -22.82 17.63 16.68
CA ALA A 58 -22.92 18.55 17.81
C ALA A 58 -21.89 19.68 17.73
N VAL A 59 -20.77 19.43 17.05
CA VAL A 59 -19.66 20.37 16.84
C VAL A 59 -19.21 20.30 15.40
N VAL A 60 -18.94 21.47 14.82
CA VAL A 60 -18.21 21.57 13.55
C VAL A 60 -16.87 22.25 13.80
N ILE A 61 -15.78 21.64 13.34
CA ILE A 61 -14.45 22.23 13.37
C ILE A 61 -14.06 22.66 11.96
N SER A 62 -13.64 23.93 11.81
CA SER A 62 -13.30 24.54 10.53
C SER A 62 -12.08 25.46 10.66
N ASP A 63 -11.44 25.80 9.56
CA ASP A 63 -10.38 26.81 9.47
C ASP A 63 -10.92 28.23 9.25
N ALA A 64 -12.22 28.37 9.01
CA ALA A 64 -12.90 29.67 8.77
C ALA A 64 -14.34 29.63 9.28
N GLU A 65 -14.93 30.79 9.39
CA GLU A 65 -16.36 30.94 9.65
C GLU A 65 -17.21 30.27 8.55
N LEU A 66 -18.35 29.75 8.96
CA LEU A 66 -19.27 29.02 8.09
C LEU A 66 -20.60 29.81 8.05
N SER A 67 -21.24 29.81 6.88
CA SER A 67 -22.58 30.43 6.72
C SER A 67 -23.72 29.58 7.29
N ALA A 68 -23.44 28.34 7.70
CA ALA A 68 -24.39 27.39 8.27
C ALA A 68 -24.69 27.72 9.74
N ASP A 69 -25.92 27.44 10.18
CA ASP A 69 -26.32 27.52 11.60
C ASP A 69 -25.77 26.29 12.36
N VAL A 70 -24.57 26.47 12.89
CA VAL A 70 -23.81 25.38 13.54
C VAL A 70 -24.07 25.41 15.05
N PRO A 71 -24.47 24.28 15.69
CA PRO A 71 -24.74 24.21 17.14
C PRO A 71 -23.54 24.67 18.00
N CYS A 72 -22.35 24.24 17.61
CA CYS A 72 -21.07 24.66 18.18
C CYS A 72 -20.02 24.70 17.08
N LEU A 73 -19.48 25.87 16.79
CA LEU A 73 -18.43 26.08 15.80
C LEU A 73 -17.10 26.30 16.53
N VAL A 74 -16.09 25.52 16.16
CA VAL A 74 -14.71 25.70 16.62
C VAL A 74 -13.85 26.09 15.42
N ILE A 75 -13.26 27.27 15.47
CA ILE A 75 -12.30 27.72 14.45
C ILE A 75 -10.90 27.33 14.91
N ILE A 76 -10.15 26.67 14.03
CA ILE A 76 -8.84 26.14 14.35
C ILE A 76 -7.92 26.20 13.14
N GLN A 77 -6.64 26.43 13.36
CA GLN A 77 -5.65 26.32 12.29
C GLN A 77 -5.41 24.84 11.93
N GLU A 78 -5.18 24.58 10.64
CA GLU A 78 -4.81 23.28 10.11
C GLU A 78 -5.73 22.11 10.58
N PRO A 79 -7.04 22.13 10.23
CA PRO A 79 -8.00 21.13 10.70
C PRO A 79 -7.60 19.68 10.45
N ARG A 80 -6.80 19.41 9.41
CA ARG A 80 -6.31 18.04 9.12
C ARG A 80 -5.33 17.49 10.16
N LEU A 81 -4.39 18.33 10.63
CA LEU A 81 -3.47 17.97 11.71
C LEU A 81 -4.24 17.74 13.02
N VAL A 82 -5.15 18.68 13.31
CA VAL A 82 -5.96 18.59 14.52
C VAL A 82 -6.87 17.36 14.50
N LEU A 83 -7.43 16.98 13.34
CA LEU A 83 -8.24 15.78 13.19
C LEU A 83 -7.46 14.52 13.68
N GLY A 84 -6.22 14.36 13.25
CA GLY A 84 -5.39 13.21 13.65
C GLY A 84 -5.09 13.19 15.15
N ARG A 85 -4.70 14.34 15.72
CA ARG A 85 -4.41 14.48 17.16
C ARG A 85 -5.66 14.28 18.01
N MET A 86 -6.77 14.85 17.59
CA MET A 86 -8.05 14.72 18.30
C MET A 86 -8.58 13.28 18.23
N ALA A 87 -8.47 12.62 17.08
CA ALA A 87 -8.82 11.20 16.93
C ALA A 87 -7.94 10.31 17.83
N ALA A 88 -6.62 10.54 17.87
CA ALA A 88 -5.73 9.81 18.75
C ALA A 88 -6.15 9.95 20.22
N ARG A 89 -6.48 11.18 20.66
CA ARG A 89 -6.97 11.45 22.03
C ARG A 89 -8.31 10.77 22.29
N PHE A 90 -9.26 10.88 21.37
CA PHE A 90 -10.59 10.29 21.50
C PHE A 90 -10.53 8.77 21.69
N TYR A 91 -9.66 8.09 20.94
CA TYR A 91 -9.45 6.65 21.04
C TYR A 91 -8.39 6.25 22.10
N GLY A 92 -7.93 7.17 22.94
CA GLY A 92 -7.03 6.89 24.06
C GLY A 92 -5.61 6.54 23.65
N TYR A 93 -5.10 7.20 22.59
CA TYR A 93 -3.72 7.06 22.06
C TYR A 93 -3.31 5.60 21.85
N PRO A 94 -4.04 4.83 21.04
CA PRO A 94 -3.83 3.38 20.94
C PRO A 94 -2.43 3.00 20.46
N SER A 95 -1.81 3.81 19.57
CA SER A 95 -0.46 3.56 19.04
C SER A 95 0.62 3.54 20.14
N ARG A 96 0.42 4.22 21.28
CA ARG A 96 1.39 4.19 22.39
C ARG A 96 1.62 2.80 22.98
N SER A 97 0.62 1.92 22.89
CA SER A 97 0.67 0.54 23.40
C SER A 97 0.84 -0.53 22.32
N LEU A 98 0.88 -0.13 21.06
CA LEU A 98 1.17 -0.99 19.92
C LEU A 98 2.60 -0.74 19.45
N HIS A 99 3.26 -1.75 18.90
CA HIS A 99 4.52 -1.58 18.16
C HIS A 99 4.18 -1.31 16.71
N VAL A 100 4.28 -0.06 16.28
CA VAL A 100 3.83 0.39 14.94
C VAL A 100 5.02 0.62 14.02
N ILE A 101 5.04 -0.09 12.88
CA ILE A 101 6.01 0.13 11.82
C ILE A 101 5.34 0.65 10.56
N GLY A 102 5.79 1.81 10.07
CA GLY A 102 5.36 2.41 8.82
C GLY A 102 6.27 1.98 7.65
N VAL A 103 5.68 1.54 6.55
CA VAL A 103 6.41 1.17 5.33
C VAL A 103 6.05 2.14 4.22
N THR A 104 7.05 2.88 3.70
CA THR A 104 6.86 3.78 2.55
C THR A 104 7.81 3.44 1.41
N GLY A 105 7.47 3.93 0.23
CA GLY A 105 8.20 3.70 -1.02
C GLY A 105 7.23 3.77 -2.20
N THR A 106 7.74 3.77 -3.42
CA THR A 106 6.90 3.62 -4.60
C THR A 106 6.38 2.19 -4.67
N ASN A 107 7.26 1.19 -4.64
CA ASN A 107 6.97 -0.23 -4.72
C ASN A 107 7.40 -0.96 -3.44
N GLY A 108 6.90 -2.20 -3.22
CA GLY A 108 7.33 -3.09 -2.15
C GLY A 108 6.54 -2.98 -0.84
N LYS A 109 5.81 -1.90 -0.57
CA LYS A 109 5.08 -1.67 0.69
C LYS A 109 4.24 -2.87 1.12
N THR A 110 3.34 -3.31 0.28
CA THR A 110 2.44 -4.44 0.54
C THR A 110 3.21 -5.72 0.83
N THR A 111 4.20 -6.04 0.00
CA THR A 111 5.01 -7.25 0.17
C THR A 111 5.77 -7.22 1.50
N ILE A 112 6.38 -6.10 1.87
CA ILE A 112 7.08 -5.93 3.14
C ILE A 112 6.12 -6.14 4.32
N THR A 113 4.91 -5.55 4.31
CA THR A 113 3.94 -5.73 5.40
C THR A 113 3.48 -7.18 5.53
N TYR A 114 3.31 -7.92 4.42
CA TYR A 114 2.99 -9.34 4.42
C TYR A 114 4.13 -10.20 4.97
N ILE A 115 5.37 -9.91 4.60
CA ILE A 115 6.54 -10.62 5.14
C ILE A 115 6.66 -10.36 6.65
N ILE A 116 6.49 -9.11 7.10
CA ILE A 116 6.49 -8.75 8.52
C ILE A 116 5.40 -9.51 9.28
N GLU A 117 4.16 -9.54 8.77
CA GLU A 117 3.06 -10.30 9.37
C GLU A 117 3.41 -11.78 9.49
N SER A 118 4.02 -12.38 8.45
CA SER A 118 4.43 -13.78 8.45
C SER A 118 5.55 -14.07 9.47
N ILE A 119 6.54 -13.18 9.58
CA ILE A 119 7.61 -13.25 10.58
C ILE A 119 7.04 -13.17 12.00
N LEU A 120 6.12 -12.22 12.26
CA LEU A 120 5.48 -12.07 13.55
C LEU A 120 4.67 -13.31 13.93
N ARG A 121 3.93 -13.89 12.98
CA ARG A 121 3.17 -15.12 13.17
C ARG A 121 4.08 -16.32 13.51
N ALA A 122 5.19 -16.50 12.78
CA ALA A 122 6.18 -17.55 13.07
C ALA A 122 6.81 -17.37 14.46
N ALA A 123 6.95 -16.11 14.92
CA ALA A 123 7.42 -15.79 16.27
C ALA A 123 6.35 -15.92 17.36
N GLY A 124 5.13 -16.36 17.04
CA GLY A 124 4.00 -16.41 17.98
C GLY A 124 3.54 -15.03 18.48
N ARG A 125 3.79 -13.96 17.70
CA ARG A 125 3.41 -12.59 18.02
C ARG A 125 2.11 -12.21 17.31
N SER A 126 1.20 -11.53 18.02
CA SER A 126 -0.04 -11.01 17.43
C SER A 126 0.25 -9.80 16.56
N ALA A 127 -0.15 -9.87 15.29
CA ALA A 127 0.08 -8.84 14.28
C ALA A 127 -1.24 -8.28 13.74
N GLY A 128 -1.23 -6.97 13.45
CA GLY A 128 -2.19 -6.28 12.62
C GLY A 128 -1.51 -5.74 11.36
N VAL A 129 -2.26 -5.64 10.28
CA VAL A 129 -1.82 -5.04 9.02
C VAL A 129 -2.81 -3.99 8.57
N VAL A 130 -2.32 -2.82 8.19
CA VAL A 130 -3.10 -1.75 7.54
C VAL A 130 -2.46 -1.48 6.18
N GLY A 131 -3.12 -1.83 5.09
CA GLY A 131 -2.52 -1.70 3.77
C GLY A 131 -3.51 -1.81 2.61
N THR A 132 -2.96 -1.83 1.41
CA THR A 132 -3.69 -1.74 0.14
C THR A 132 -4.73 -2.85 -0.05
N ILE A 133 -4.43 -4.07 0.37
CA ILE A 133 -5.30 -5.23 0.12
C ILE A 133 -6.42 -5.31 1.15
N ALA A 134 -6.08 -5.21 2.44
CA ALA A 134 -7.04 -5.29 3.52
C ALA A 134 -6.46 -4.73 4.82
N TYR A 135 -7.33 -4.40 5.78
CA TYR A 135 -6.98 -4.16 7.17
C TYR A 135 -7.25 -5.44 7.94
N ARG A 136 -6.22 -6.04 8.54
CA ARG A 136 -6.30 -7.38 9.13
C ARG A 136 -5.75 -7.41 10.54
N TYR A 137 -6.41 -8.09 11.45
CA TYR A 137 -5.93 -8.38 12.80
C TYR A 137 -6.74 -9.51 13.41
N ASN A 138 -6.11 -10.36 14.20
CA ASN A 138 -6.76 -11.42 14.98
C ASN A 138 -7.79 -12.26 14.18
N GLY A 139 -7.46 -12.62 12.93
CA GLY A 139 -8.34 -13.38 12.04
C GLY A 139 -9.47 -12.56 11.40
N GLN A 140 -9.66 -11.31 11.79
CA GLN A 140 -10.60 -10.39 11.12
C GLN A 140 -9.95 -9.79 9.89
N MET A 141 -10.77 -9.56 8.86
CA MET A 141 -10.36 -8.90 7.62
C MET A 141 -11.41 -7.86 7.23
N HIS A 142 -10.97 -6.63 7.07
CA HIS A 142 -11.79 -5.52 6.58
C HIS A 142 -11.30 -5.11 5.20
N ARG A 143 -12.22 -4.89 4.26
CA ARG A 143 -11.87 -4.41 2.93
C ARG A 143 -11.20 -3.04 3.03
N ALA A 144 -10.01 -2.90 2.43
CA ALA A 144 -9.34 -1.61 2.35
C ALA A 144 -10.03 -0.70 1.32
N GLN A 145 -10.37 0.51 1.72
CA GLN A 145 -10.84 1.53 0.78
C GLN A 145 -9.67 2.30 0.17
N THR A 146 -8.59 2.42 0.91
CA THR A 146 -7.35 3.10 0.51
C THR A 146 -6.15 2.40 1.15
N THR A 147 -4.97 2.55 0.55
CA THR A 147 -3.71 2.01 1.11
C THR A 147 -3.47 2.45 2.55
N THR A 148 -3.73 3.72 2.84
CA THR A 148 -3.60 4.33 4.16
C THR A 148 -4.89 5.08 4.44
N PRO A 149 -5.73 4.62 5.38
CA PRO A 149 -7.02 5.24 5.65
C PRO A 149 -6.90 6.63 6.27
N GLU A 150 -8.02 7.28 6.51
CA GLU A 150 -8.08 8.57 7.21
C GLU A 150 -7.70 8.41 8.67
N SER A 151 -7.20 9.48 9.28
CA SER A 151 -6.68 9.44 10.66
C SER A 151 -7.71 8.93 11.68
N THR A 152 -8.99 9.27 11.52
CA THR A 152 -10.06 8.78 12.39
C THR A 152 -10.23 7.27 12.28
N GLU A 153 -10.19 6.73 11.08
CA GLU A 153 -10.29 5.30 10.82
C GLU A 153 -9.05 4.55 11.33
N ILE A 154 -7.83 5.11 11.13
CA ILE A 154 -6.60 4.52 11.67
C ILE A 154 -6.66 4.40 13.19
N GLN A 155 -7.05 5.48 13.88
CA GLN A 155 -7.10 5.48 15.34
C GLN A 155 -8.17 4.52 15.87
N ARG A 156 -9.32 4.40 15.19
CA ARG A 156 -10.35 3.41 15.48
C ARG A 156 -9.82 1.98 15.32
N LEU A 157 -9.22 1.67 14.16
CA LEU A 157 -8.62 0.36 13.90
C LEU A 157 -7.55 -0.01 14.92
N PHE A 158 -6.69 0.94 15.30
CA PHE A 158 -5.67 0.71 16.32
C PHE A 158 -6.27 0.45 17.70
N ALA A 159 -7.36 1.14 18.06
CA ALA A 159 -8.08 0.87 19.29
C ALA A 159 -8.71 -0.53 19.30
N GLU A 160 -9.33 -0.94 18.20
CA GLU A 160 -9.88 -2.28 18.01
C GLU A 160 -8.79 -3.37 18.03
N MET A 161 -7.66 -3.16 17.33
CA MET A 161 -6.49 -4.04 17.37
C MET A 161 -5.95 -4.20 18.80
N LYS A 162 -5.80 -3.09 19.52
CA LYS A 162 -5.37 -3.09 20.94
C LYS A 162 -6.34 -3.90 21.81
N ALA A 163 -7.64 -3.68 21.66
CA ALA A 163 -8.67 -4.40 22.40
C ALA A 163 -8.67 -5.90 22.08
N ALA A 164 -8.37 -6.27 20.82
CA ALA A 164 -8.20 -7.65 20.37
C ALA A 164 -6.86 -8.30 20.79
N GLY A 165 -6.01 -7.58 21.54
CA GLY A 165 -4.72 -8.10 22.03
C GLY A 165 -3.58 -8.06 21.01
N THR A 166 -3.74 -7.37 19.89
CA THR A 166 -2.66 -7.11 18.93
C THR A 166 -1.52 -6.36 19.61
N LYS A 167 -0.28 -6.72 19.29
CA LYS A 167 0.92 -6.08 19.83
C LYS A 167 1.72 -5.33 18.76
N TYR A 168 1.74 -5.82 17.53
CA TYR A 168 2.50 -5.28 16.42
C TYR A 168 1.56 -4.86 15.30
N VAL A 169 1.86 -3.74 14.64
CA VAL A 169 1.11 -3.28 13.46
C VAL A 169 2.09 -2.92 12.35
N ALA A 170 1.99 -3.61 11.22
CA ALA A 170 2.68 -3.25 9.99
C ALA A 170 1.73 -2.41 9.13
N MET A 171 2.15 -1.18 8.78
CA MET A 171 1.29 -0.22 8.10
C MET A 171 1.92 0.30 6.82
N GLU A 172 1.20 0.19 5.69
CA GLU A 172 1.58 0.89 4.47
C GLU A 172 1.30 2.38 4.62
N VAL A 173 2.31 3.22 4.37
CA VAL A 173 2.20 4.67 4.46
C VAL A 173 2.45 5.29 3.10
N SER A 174 1.38 5.72 2.42
CA SER A 174 1.43 6.35 1.10
C SER A 174 1.87 7.81 1.18
N SER A 175 2.44 8.34 0.08
CA SER A 175 2.81 9.76 -0.01
C SER A 175 1.60 10.69 0.14
N HIS A 176 0.45 10.32 -0.43
CA HIS A 176 -0.81 11.05 -0.23
C HIS A 176 -1.20 11.14 1.25
N ALA A 177 -1.07 10.02 1.98
CA ALA A 177 -1.40 10.00 3.40
C ALA A 177 -0.48 10.89 4.23
N LEU A 178 0.80 10.91 3.90
CA LEU A 178 1.80 11.77 4.55
C LEU A 178 1.56 13.25 4.23
N ASP A 179 1.24 13.56 2.98
CA ASP A 179 0.93 14.92 2.57
C ASP A 179 -0.38 15.43 3.18
N GLN A 180 -1.38 14.57 3.29
CA GLN A 180 -2.68 14.86 3.87
C GLN A 180 -2.74 14.68 5.39
N ALA A 181 -1.60 14.46 6.07
CA ALA A 181 -1.50 14.27 7.52
C ALA A 181 -2.41 13.14 8.08
N ARG A 182 -2.70 12.09 7.28
CA ARG A 182 -3.58 10.99 7.73
C ARG A 182 -2.96 10.16 8.84
N VAL A 183 -1.63 10.18 9.00
CA VAL A 183 -0.90 9.46 10.05
C VAL A 183 -0.59 10.33 11.27
N GLU A 184 -1.12 11.55 11.31
CA GLU A 184 -0.98 12.42 12.49
C GLU A 184 -1.59 11.76 13.73
N GLY A 185 -0.89 11.90 14.87
CA GLY A 185 -1.28 11.27 16.13
C GLY A 185 -0.87 9.80 16.27
N ILE A 186 -0.10 9.24 15.31
CA ILE A 186 0.49 7.91 15.42
C ILE A 186 1.90 8.02 16.01
N GLU A 187 2.17 7.22 17.04
CA GLU A 187 3.51 7.02 17.60
C GLU A 187 4.16 5.82 16.92
N PHE A 188 5.10 6.07 16.00
CA PHE A 188 5.83 5.02 15.28
C PHE A 188 7.03 4.53 16.09
N ASP A 189 7.23 3.20 16.12
CA ASP A 189 8.45 2.56 16.61
C ASP A 189 9.48 2.42 15.48
N GLY A 190 9.04 2.27 14.24
CA GLY A 190 9.94 2.14 13.11
C GLY A 190 9.36 2.64 11.79
N ALA A 191 10.25 2.97 10.86
CA ALA A 191 9.91 3.31 9.50
C ALA A 191 10.84 2.59 8.50
N ILE A 192 10.26 2.07 7.40
CA ILE A 192 10.99 1.42 6.31
C ILE A 192 10.88 2.27 5.05
N PHE A 193 12.01 2.61 4.45
CA PHE A 193 12.13 3.17 3.11
C PHE A 193 12.47 2.06 2.11
N ALA A 194 11.53 1.74 1.22
CA ALA A 194 11.71 0.68 0.24
C ALA A 194 12.42 1.16 -1.05
N ASN A 195 11.92 2.22 -1.67
CA ASN A 195 12.47 2.83 -2.88
C ASN A 195 11.67 4.08 -3.29
N LEU A 196 12.24 4.86 -4.23
CA LEU A 196 11.53 5.96 -4.87
C LEU A 196 11.76 5.96 -6.38
N THR A 197 10.69 5.81 -7.16
CA THR A 197 10.69 5.93 -8.62
C THR A 197 9.54 6.85 -9.06
N HIS A 198 9.51 7.26 -10.32
CA HIS A 198 8.45 8.14 -10.84
C HIS A 198 7.05 7.52 -10.68
N ASP A 199 6.22 8.15 -9.85
CA ASP A 199 4.82 7.83 -9.66
C ASP A 199 4.10 9.03 -9.03
N HIS A 200 2.77 9.10 -9.13
CA HIS A 200 1.93 10.11 -8.48
C HIS A 200 2.29 11.58 -8.74
N LEU A 201 2.93 11.89 -9.87
CA LEU A 201 3.28 13.27 -10.24
C LEU A 201 2.05 14.10 -10.63
N ASP A 202 0.96 13.44 -11.01
CA ASP A 202 -0.36 14.05 -11.20
C ASP A 202 -0.92 14.69 -9.92
N TYR A 203 -0.56 14.17 -8.76
CA TYR A 203 -0.93 14.70 -7.45
C TYR A 203 0.13 15.63 -6.86
N HIS A 204 1.40 15.22 -6.85
CA HIS A 204 2.49 15.93 -6.20
C HIS A 204 3.09 17.06 -7.06
N GLY A 205 2.78 17.10 -8.37
CA GLY A 205 3.32 18.05 -9.32
C GLY A 205 4.71 17.68 -9.84
N ASP A 206 5.64 17.39 -8.97
CA ASP A 206 7.01 16.98 -9.33
C ASP A 206 7.60 15.92 -8.39
N PHE A 207 8.80 15.46 -8.73
CA PHE A 207 9.49 14.40 -8.00
C PHE A 207 9.99 14.84 -6.62
N ASP A 208 10.37 16.12 -6.46
CA ASP A 208 10.88 16.62 -5.19
C ASP A 208 9.75 16.74 -4.15
N HIS A 209 8.58 17.23 -4.52
CA HIS A 209 7.41 17.22 -3.62
C HIS A 209 6.99 15.80 -3.24
N TYR A 210 7.03 14.87 -4.19
CA TYR A 210 6.76 13.46 -3.93
C TYR A 210 7.75 12.84 -2.93
N LYS A 211 9.05 13.14 -3.09
CA LYS A 211 10.12 12.73 -2.18
C LYS A 211 9.91 13.33 -0.78
N GLU A 212 9.73 14.66 -0.70
CA GLU A 212 9.56 15.36 0.56
C GLU A 212 8.31 14.87 1.33
N ALA A 213 7.22 14.55 0.62
CA ALA A 213 6.06 13.94 1.25
C ALA A 213 6.43 12.62 1.97
N LYS A 214 7.22 11.73 1.33
CA LYS A 214 7.64 10.46 1.96
C LYS A 214 8.62 10.66 3.10
N LYS A 215 9.52 11.64 3.03
CA LYS A 215 10.48 11.98 4.08
C LYS A 215 9.78 12.35 5.40
N ARG A 216 8.55 12.88 5.35
CA ARG A 216 7.77 13.20 6.56
C ARG A 216 7.60 12.01 7.50
N LEU A 217 7.52 10.77 6.98
CA LEU A 217 7.43 9.57 7.84
C LEU A 217 8.64 9.46 8.78
N PHE A 218 9.82 9.82 8.30
CA PHE A 218 11.09 9.72 9.02
C PHE A 218 11.35 10.98 9.87
N HIS A 219 11.38 12.14 9.22
CA HIS A 219 11.85 13.38 9.83
C HIS A 219 10.77 14.10 10.66
N LEU A 220 9.48 13.82 10.42
CA LEU A 220 8.41 14.40 11.20
C LEU A 220 7.83 13.37 12.18
N TYR A 221 7.30 12.25 11.69
CA TYR A 221 6.51 11.33 12.54
C TYR A 221 7.39 10.40 13.37
N LEU A 222 8.38 9.73 12.79
CA LEU A 222 9.28 8.84 13.53
C LEU A 222 10.18 9.63 14.49
N GLN A 223 10.73 10.76 14.03
CA GLN A 223 11.62 11.59 14.86
C GLN A 223 10.89 12.19 16.07
N ALA A 224 9.62 12.59 15.90
CA ALA A 224 8.81 13.18 16.97
C ALA A 224 8.11 12.14 17.86
N SER A 225 8.16 10.86 17.52
CA SER A 225 7.53 9.79 18.31
C SER A 225 8.11 9.72 19.73
N SER A 226 7.26 9.49 20.72
CA SER A 226 7.66 9.36 22.13
C SER A 226 8.11 7.94 22.49
N LYS A 227 8.17 7.03 21.54
CA LYS A 227 8.61 5.65 21.73
C LYS A 227 10.06 5.58 22.18
N GLU A 228 10.35 4.70 23.11
CA GLU A 228 11.68 4.55 23.71
C GLU A 228 12.72 4.10 22.68
N GLN A 229 12.39 3.09 21.90
CA GLN A 229 13.23 2.61 20.79
C GLN A 229 12.60 2.97 19.47
N ARG A 230 13.36 3.69 18.64
CA ARG A 230 12.94 4.11 17.30
C ARG A 230 14.00 3.76 16.29
N TYR A 231 13.57 3.25 15.12
CA TYR A 231 14.49 2.84 14.07
C TYR A 231 14.00 3.14 12.67
N ALA A 232 14.93 3.54 11.81
CA ALA A 232 14.73 3.70 10.38
C ALA A 232 15.44 2.56 9.64
N ILE A 233 14.79 1.95 8.66
CA ILE A 233 15.36 0.88 7.82
C ILE A 233 15.39 1.37 6.39
N LEU A 234 16.59 1.51 5.82
CA LEU A 234 16.85 2.26 4.60
C LEU A 234 17.43 1.37 3.51
N ASN A 235 16.83 1.41 2.31
CA ASN A 235 17.36 0.75 1.13
C ASN A 235 18.50 1.56 0.52
N VAL A 236 19.75 1.20 0.77
CA VAL A 236 20.90 1.93 0.24
C VAL A 236 21.23 1.59 -1.22
N ASP A 237 20.48 0.69 -1.86
CA ASP A 237 20.53 0.55 -3.32
C ASP A 237 19.82 1.70 -4.04
N ASP A 238 18.96 2.45 -3.34
CA ASP A 238 18.34 3.66 -3.85
C ASP A 238 19.25 4.87 -3.54
N PRO A 239 19.68 5.64 -4.56
CA PRO A 239 20.64 6.73 -4.38
C PRO A 239 20.21 7.82 -3.38
N ILE A 240 18.88 7.98 -3.18
CA ILE A 240 18.36 9.00 -2.25
C ILE A 240 18.17 8.50 -0.83
N ALA A 241 18.51 7.25 -0.53
CA ALA A 241 18.28 6.65 0.79
C ALA A 241 18.90 7.47 1.94
N ALA A 242 20.05 8.07 1.72
CA ALA A 242 20.71 8.93 2.70
C ALA A 242 19.84 10.11 3.17
N GLU A 243 18.97 10.62 2.30
CA GLU A 243 18.04 11.71 2.63
C GLU A 243 16.91 11.29 3.59
N PHE A 244 16.72 10.01 3.84
CA PHE A 244 15.74 9.46 4.77
C PHE A 244 16.35 9.09 6.13
N SER A 245 17.64 9.25 6.30
CA SER A 245 18.35 9.00 7.56
C SER A 245 17.89 9.98 8.64
N CYS A 246 17.65 9.47 9.83
CA CYS A 246 17.23 10.26 10.98
C CYS A 246 18.40 10.55 11.92
N PRO A 247 18.45 11.74 12.55
CA PRO A 247 19.41 12.00 13.62
C PRO A 247 19.08 11.18 14.87
N PRO A 248 20.05 11.02 15.81
CA PRO A 248 19.76 10.40 17.10
C PRO A 248 18.58 11.07 17.82
N PRO A 249 17.78 10.29 18.60
CA PRO A 249 18.04 8.93 19.07
C PRO A 249 17.49 7.81 18.16
N VAL A 250 17.07 8.10 16.94
CA VAL A 250 16.61 7.08 15.97
C VAL A 250 17.82 6.27 15.49
N ILE A 251 17.72 4.94 15.56
CA ILE A 251 18.74 4.02 15.06
C ILE A 251 18.49 3.82 13.56
N ASN A 252 19.50 4.08 12.71
CA ASN A 252 19.39 3.82 11.29
C ASN A 252 20.01 2.46 10.97
N PHE A 253 19.23 1.58 10.33
CA PHE A 253 19.67 0.34 9.74
C PHE A 253 19.64 0.44 8.21
N THR A 254 20.58 -0.22 7.54
CA THR A 254 20.70 -0.21 6.09
C THR A 254 20.54 -1.62 5.51
N TYR A 255 19.94 -1.72 4.32
CA TYR A 255 19.94 -2.97 3.58
C TYR A 255 20.24 -2.77 2.09
N SER A 256 20.81 -3.80 1.48
CA SER A 256 21.21 -3.80 0.07
C SER A 256 21.20 -5.22 -0.51
N VAL A 257 20.79 -5.33 -1.77
CA VAL A 257 20.97 -6.55 -2.56
C VAL A 257 22.28 -6.53 -3.36
N ARG A 258 23.01 -5.40 -3.38
CA ARG A 258 24.19 -5.17 -4.22
C ARG A 258 25.48 -5.00 -3.43
N HIS A 259 25.39 -4.44 -2.22
CA HIS A 259 26.54 -3.98 -1.44
C HIS A 259 26.47 -4.50 -0.01
N ALA A 260 27.58 -4.40 0.70
CA ALA A 260 27.60 -4.67 2.14
C ALA A 260 26.76 -3.60 2.86
N ALA A 261 25.89 -4.07 3.77
CA ALA A 261 24.98 -3.26 4.59
C ALA A 261 24.67 -4.07 5.87
N ASP A 262 23.90 -3.50 6.81
CA ASP A 262 23.47 -4.20 8.02
C ASP A 262 22.67 -5.48 7.71
N ALA A 263 21.88 -5.43 6.61
CA ALA A 263 21.37 -6.63 5.97
C ALA A 263 21.72 -6.65 4.48
N HIS A 264 22.28 -7.74 3.99
CA HIS A 264 22.65 -7.86 2.58
C HIS A 264 22.60 -9.31 2.09
N LEU A 265 22.56 -9.49 0.77
CA LEU A 265 22.66 -10.79 0.13
C LEU A 265 24.11 -11.30 0.17
N THR A 266 24.27 -12.57 0.50
CA THR A 266 25.53 -13.33 0.35
C THR A 266 25.49 -14.28 -0.84
N SER A 267 24.28 -14.73 -1.23
CA SER A 267 24.04 -15.46 -2.47
C SER A 267 22.60 -15.24 -2.97
N PHE A 268 22.43 -15.30 -4.29
CA PHE A 268 21.13 -15.16 -4.95
C PHE A 268 20.99 -16.24 -6.02
N HIS A 269 19.93 -17.02 -5.95
CA HIS A 269 19.55 -17.96 -6.99
C HIS A 269 18.02 -17.87 -7.17
N GLU A 270 17.58 -17.81 -8.39
CA GLU A 270 16.17 -17.69 -8.77
C GLU A 270 15.80 -18.71 -9.83
N ASP A 271 14.66 -19.36 -9.66
CA ASP A 271 13.99 -20.15 -10.68
C ASP A 271 12.50 -19.84 -10.69
N ILE A 272 11.74 -20.43 -11.62
CA ILE A 272 10.30 -20.13 -11.77
C ILE A 272 9.45 -20.51 -10.53
N ASN A 273 10.02 -21.24 -9.57
CA ASN A 273 9.35 -21.66 -8.35
C ASN A 273 9.72 -20.78 -7.14
N GLY A 274 10.65 -19.85 -7.28
CA GLY A 274 11.01 -18.91 -6.21
C GLY A 274 12.49 -18.62 -6.07
N LEU A 275 12.83 -18.06 -4.92
CA LEU A 275 14.17 -17.62 -4.56
C LEU A 275 14.83 -18.59 -3.57
N ARG A 276 16.14 -18.78 -3.75
CA ARG A 276 17.07 -19.34 -2.75
C ARG A 276 18.11 -18.29 -2.43
N LEU A 277 18.09 -17.80 -1.21
CA LEU A 277 18.88 -16.65 -0.78
C LEU A 277 19.85 -17.08 0.34
N GLY A 278 21.10 -16.66 0.24
CA GLY A 278 21.96 -16.47 1.38
C GLY A 278 21.85 -15.02 1.83
N VAL A 279 21.61 -14.80 3.10
CA VAL A 279 21.47 -13.44 3.67
C VAL A 279 22.36 -13.29 4.89
N SER A 280 22.87 -12.09 5.09
CA SER A 280 23.50 -11.65 6.33
C SER A 280 22.63 -10.56 6.94
N VAL A 281 22.23 -10.70 8.19
CA VAL A 281 21.49 -9.69 8.95
C VAL A 281 22.24 -9.43 10.24
N MET A 282 22.78 -8.22 10.40
CA MET A 282 23.62 -7.84 11.54
C MET A 282 24.74 -8.84 11.82
N GLY A 283 25.41 -9.29 10.76
CA GLY A 283 26.52 -10.24 10.80
C GLY A 283 26.12 -11.72 10.99
N LYS A 284 24.86 -12.03 11.26
CA LYS A 284 24.36 -13.41 11.30
C LYS A 284 23.97 -13.86 9.90
N GLN A 285 24.60 -14.96 9.43
CA GLN A 285 24.34 -15.51 8.10
C GLN A 285 23.40 -16.72 8.20
N PHE A 286 22.45 -16.79 7.28
CA PHE A 286 21.56 -17.94 7.09
C PHE A 286 21.07 -18.03 5.66
N SER A 287 20.64 -19.23 5.27
CA SER A 287 20.00 -19.45 3.97
C SER A 287 18.49 -19.57 4.16
N LEU A 288 17.74 -19.13 3.17
CA LEU A 288 16.29 -19.27 3.15
C LEU A 288 15.76 -19.56 1.73
N ARG A 289 14.54 -20.11 1.66
CA ARG A 289 13.81 -20.37 0.42
C ARG A 289 12.44 -19.73 0.51
N THR A 290 11.95 -19.20 -0.62
CA THR A 290 10.62 -18.58 -0.67
C THR A 290 10.03 -18.76 -2.06
N GLY A 291 8.70 -18.80 -2.15
CA GLY A 291 7.96 -18.77 -3.42
C GLY A 291 7.90 -17.39 -4.09
N LEU A 292 8.39 -16.34 -3.43
CA LEU A 292 8.46 -15.00 -4.03
C LEU A 292 9.49 -14.98 -5.16
N LEU A 293 9.24 -14.14 -6.19
CA LEU A 293 10.10 -13.96 -7.35
C LEU A 293 10.67 -12.53 -7.41
N GLY A 294 11.81 -12.39 -8.05
CA GLY A 294 12.45 -11.09 -8.33
C GLY A 294 13.42 -10.63 -7.25
N ILE A 295 14.53 -10.05 -7.70
CA ILE A 295 15.55 -9.44 -6.81
C ILE A 295 14.95 -8.35 -5.90
N PHE A 296 13.88 -7.67 -6.34
CA PHE A 296 13.17 -6.69 -5.52
C PHE A 296 12.46 -7.34 -4.32
N ASN A 297 12.05 -8.60 -4.41
CA ASN A 297 11.52 -9.33 -3.25
C ASN A 297 12.63 -9.80 -2.32
N ALA A 298 13.84 -10.06 -2.82
CA ALA A 298 15.00 -10.25 -1.94
C ALA A 298 15.26 -8.97 -1.11
N ALA A 299 15.17 -7.78 -1.73
CA ALA A 299 15.27 -6.51 -1.00
C ALA A 299 14.15 -6.35 0.05
N ASN A 300 12.90 -6.69 -0.29
CA ASN A 300 11.78 -6.66 0.65
C ASN A 300 11.99 -7.61 1.85
N ILE A 301 12.60 -8.79 1.61
CA ILE A 301 12.95 -9.76 2.64
C ILE A 301 14.03 -9.22 3.56
N LEU A 302 15.07 -8.56 3.03
CA LEU A 302 16.12 -7.93 3.85
C LEU A 302 15.55 -6.83 4.74
N ALA A 303 14.66 -5.98 4.22
CA ALA A 303 13.97 -4.96 5.00
C ALA A 303 13.17 -5.55 6.16
N ALA A 304 12.38 -6.60 5.88
CA ALA A 304 11.60 -7.29 6.90
C ALA A 304 12.48 -8.08 7.90
N GLY A 305 13.64 -8.59 7.45
CA GLY A 305 14.63 -9.22 8.32
C GLY A 305 15.23 -8.24 9.34
N LEU A 306 15.54 -7.01 8.91
CA LEU A 306 15.99 -5.94 9.81
C LEU A 306 14.90 -5.51 10.79
N PHE A 307 13.65 -5.45 10.35
CA PHE A 307 12.53 -5.28 11.28
C PHE A 307 12.53 -6.37 12.35
N GLY A 308 12.67 -7.65 11.93
CA GLY A 308 12.73 -8.77 12.87
C GLY A 308 13.86 -8.60 13.90
N HIS A 309 15.04 -8.16 13.45
CA HIS A 309 16.17 -7.87 14.33
C HIS A 309 15.83 -6.72 15.31
N ALA A 310 15.35 -5.59 14.82
CA ALA A 310 15.02 -4.41 15.62
C ALA A 310 13.89 -4.70 16.64
N ALA A 311 12.93 -5.57 16.29
CA ALA A 311 11.85 -6.00 17.15
C ALA A 311 12.24 -7.16 18.11
N GLY A 312 13.51 -7.58 18.12
CA GLY A 312 14.00 -8.67 18.98
C GLY A 312 13.41 -10.04 18.64
N ILE A 313 13.10 -10.30 17.37
CA ILE A 313 12.58 -11.59 16.90
C ILE A 313 13.76 -12.53 16.63
N PRO A 314 13.70 -13.79 17.09
CA PRO A 314 14.74 -14.79 16.79
C PRO A 314 14.93 -15.00 15.28
N ALA A 315 16.18 -15.15 14.84
CA ALA A 315 16.52 -15.34 13.43
C ALA A 315 15.83 -16.56 12.79
N ASP A 316 15.64 -17.64 13.56
CA ASP A 316 14.90 -18.83 13.08
C ASP A 316 13.44 -18.51 12.79
N ALA A 317 12.77 -17.69 13.61
CA ALA A 317 11.40 -17.24 13.36
C ALA A 317 11.34 -16.28 12.16
N VAL A 318 12.36 -15.44 11.95
CA VAL A 318 12.47 -14.62 10.73
C VAL A 318 12.56 -15.51 9.50
N ARG A 319 13.43 -16.51 9.51
CA ARG A 319 13.58 -17.48 8.41
C ARG A 319 12.27 -18.22 8.15
N GLU A 320 11.68 -18.83 9.19
CA GLU A 320 10.43 -19.58 9.08
C GLU A 320 9.29 -18.70 8.54
N GLY A 321 9.19 -17.45 9.00
CA GLY A 321 8.19 -16.51 8.54
C GLY A 321 8.32 -16.18 7.06
N VAL A 322 9.56 -16.03 6.55
CA VAL A 322 9.80 -15.81 5.12
C VAL A 322 9.49 -17.08 4.30
N GLU A 323 9.93 -18.23 4.76
CA GLU A 323 9.76 -19.52 4.05
C GLU A 323 8.31 -20.01 4.03
N SER A 324 7.52 -19.69 5.05
CA SER A 324 6.09 -20.05 5.13
C SER A 324 5.20 -19.17 4.28
N LEU A 325 5.68 -18.01 3.82
CA LEU A 325 4.90 -17.10 2.98
C LEU A 325 4.83 -17.64 1.54
N ARG A 326 3.68 -18.19 1.16
CA ARG A 326 3.47 -18.77 -0.17
C ARG A 326 3.40 -17.76 -1.30
N GLY A 327 2.98 -16.52 -1.00
CA GLY A 327 2.82 -15.44 -1.97
C GLY A 327 2.11 -14.25 -1.33
N VAL A 328 2.03 -13.16 -2.07
CA VAL A 328 1.28 -11.96 -1.69
C VAL A 328 0.22 -11.73 -2.76
N PRO A 329 -1.08 -11.63 -2.39
CA PRO A 329 -2.14 -11.48 -3.37
C PRO A 329 -1.87 -10.33 -4.35
N GLY A 330 -1.92 -10.64 -5.64
CA GLY A 330 -1.68 -9.69 -6.72
C GLY A 330 -0.27 -9.10 -6.79
N ARG A 331 0.76 -9.79 -6.27
CA ARG A 331 2.18 -9.37 -6.35
C ARG A 331 3.03 -10.52 -6.87
N LEU A 332 3.14 -10.65 -8.20
CA LEU A 332 3.65 -11.86 -8.87
C LEU A 332 3.05 -13.12 -8.23
N GLU A 333 1.77 -13.06 -7.95
CA GLU A 333 1.02 -14.15 -7.34
C GLU A 333 0.88 -15.29 -8.33
N ARG A 334 1.43 -16.45 -8.01
CA ARG A 334 1.31 -17.64 -8.84
C ARG A 334 -0.09 -18.25 -8.71
N VAL A 335 -0.71 -18.57 -9.84
CA VAL A 335 -1.97 -19.32 -9.88
C VAL A 335 -1.63 -20.77 -10.25
N GLU A 336 -1.80 -21.66 -9.27
CA GLU A 336 -1.54 -23.10 -9.47
C GLU A 336 -2.61 -23.71 -10.38
N ASN A 337 -2.19 -24.64 -11.27
CA ASN A 337 -3.10 -25.25 -12.23
C ASN A 337 -2.62 -26.63 -12.71
N GLU A 338 -3.56 -27.45 -13.19
CA GLU A 338 -3.30 -28.82 -13.65
C GLU A 338 -2.53 -28.89 -14.98
N ARG A 339 -2.61 -27.82 -15.80
CA ARG A 339 -1.86 -27.73 -17.07
C ARG A 339 -0.38 -27.42 -16.87
N ALA A 340 0.06 -27.23 -15.63
CA ALA A 340 1.43 -26.86 -15.27
C ALA A 340 1.96 -25.61 -16.01
N ILE A 341 1.09 -24.70 -16.43
CA ILE A 341 1.47 -23.41 -17.03
C ILE A 341 1.85 -22.46 -15.91
N PRO A 342 3.06 -21.88 -15.89
CA PRO A 342 3.39 -20.79 -14.99
C PRO A 342 2.53 -19.55 -15.29
N ILE A 343 1.49 -19.30 -14.46
CA ILE A 343 0.59 -18.16 -14.60
C ILE A 343 0.73 -17.30 -13.36
N PHE A 344 0.88 -15.97 -13.58
CA PHE A 344 1.03 -14.99 -12.51
C PHE A 344 0.01 -13.88 -12.62
N VAL A 345 -0.41 -13.34 -11.48
CA VAL A 345 -1.22 -12.12 -11.37
C VAL A 345 -0.41 -11.05 -10.65
N ASP A 346 -0.37 -9.83 -11.21
CA ASP A 346 0.42 -8.74 -10.64
C ASP A 346 -0.29 -7.38 -10.70
N TYR A 347 -0.03 -6.54 -9.73
CA TYR A 347 -0.54 -5.17 -9.64
C TYR A 347 0.30 -4.16 -10.44
N ALA A 348 1.23 -4.58 -11.27
CA ALA A 348 2.10 -3.74 -12.09
C ALA A 348 1.27 -2.87 -13.05
N HIS A 349 1.00 -1.63 -12.65
CA HIS A 349 0.21 -0.64 -13.37
C HIS A 349 1.00 0.65 -13.67
N THR A 350 2.30 0.65 -13.39
CA THR A 350 3.25 1.71 -13.75
C THR A 350 4.32 1.19 -14.70
N PRO A 351 4.96 2.05 -15.52
CA PRO A 351 6.04 1.64 -16.42
C PRO A 351 7.17 0.88 -15.72
N ASP A 352 7.66 1.39 -14.57
CA ASP A 352 8.75 0.78 -13.81
C ASP A 352 8.36 -0.60 -13.26
N ALA A 353 7.16 -0.72 -12.67
CA ALA A 353 6.69 -2.00 -12.15
C ALA A 353 6.51 -3.04 -13.26
N LEU A 354 5.86 -2.66 -14.38
CA LEU A 354 5.67 -3.57 -15.51
C LEU A 354 7.00 -4.04 -16.10
N ARG A 355 7.98 -3.14 -16.25
CA ARG A 355 9.32 -3.48 -16.72
C ARG A 355 9.99 -4.50 -15.81
N LYS A 356 10.06 -4.24 -14.51
CA LYS A 356 10.69 -5.13 -13.53
C LYS A 356 10.05 -6.51 -13.49
N THR A 357 8.72 -6.57 -13.53
CA THR A 357 7.96 -7.82 -13.57
C THR A 357 8.27 -8.62 -14.85
N LEU A 358 8.22 -7.96 -16.01
CA LEU A 358 8.50 -8.65 -17.29
C LEU A 358 9.96 -9.07 -17.41
N GLU A 359 10.93 -8.25 -16.99
CA GLU A 359 12.35 -8.62 -16.99
C GLU A 359 12.62 -9.84 -16.11
N THR A 360 12.02 -9.89 -14.91
CA THR A 360 12.11 -11.05 -14.02
C THR A 360 11.57 -12.31 -14.70
N LEU A 361 10.34 -12.28 -15.21
CA LEU A 361 9.73 -13.46 -15.83
C LEU A 361 10.41 -13.85 -17.15
N LYS A 362 10.92 -12.86 -17.90
CA LYS A 362 11.69 -13.10 -19.13
C LYS A 362 12.98 -13.89 -18.88
N ALA A 363 13.65 -13.62 -17.75
CA ALA A 363 14.86 -14.35 -17.37
C ALA A 363 14.57 -15.79 -16.93
N LEU A 364 13.37 -16.07 -16.44
CA LEU A 364 12.99 -17.36 -15.85
C LEU A 364 12.25 -18.30 -16.82
N ARG A 365 11.78 -17.77 -17.96
CA ARG A 365 11.00 -18.54 -18.92
C ARG A 365 11.83 -19.58 -19.69
N SER A 366 11.22 -20.68 -20.00
CA SER A 366 11.77 -21.68 -20.95
C SER A 366 11.14 -21.61 -22.34
N GLY A 367 9.95 -21.05 -22.44
CA GLY A 367 9.20 -20.80 -23.67
C GLY A 367 8.95 -19.31 -23.89
N ARG A 368 7.74 -18.95 -24.32
CA ARG A 368 7.32 -17.56 -24.56
C ARG A 368 6.90 -16.89 -23.25
N LEU A 369 7.07 -15.56 -23.17
CA LEU A 369 6.43 -14.70 -22.19
C LEU A 369 5.21 -14.04 -22.81
N ILE A 370 4.03 -14.28 -22.24
CA ILE A 370 2.75 -13.74 -22.67
C ILE A 370 2.27 -12.76 -21.61
N VAL A 371 2.03 -11.51 -21.96
CA VAL A 371 1.52 -10.50 -21.04
C VAL A 371 0.12 -10.05 -21.42
N VAL A 372 -0.80 -10.02 -20.46
CA VAL A 372 -2.13 -9.40 -20.56
C VAL A 372 -2.14 -8.18 -19.68
N PHE A 373 -2.42 -6.99 -20.23
CA PHE A 373 -2.50 -5.77 -19.42
C PHE A 373 -3.38 -4.70 -20.07
N GLY A 374 -3.82 -3.76 -19.23
CA GLY A 374 -4.50 -2.54 -19.64
C GLY A 374 -4.06 -1.36 -18.78
N CYS A 375 -4.65 -0.20 -19.03
CA CYS A 375 -4.43 1.00 -18.22
C CYS A 375 -5.76 1.54 -17.70
N GLY A 376 -5.76 2.10 -16.49
CA GLY A 376 -6.93 2.74 -15.91
C GLY A 376 -7.27 4.07 -16.60
N GLY A 377 -8.56 4.36 -16.70
CA GLY A 377 -9.09 5.68 -17.07
C GLY A 377 -8.97 6.69 -15.92
N GLU A 378 -9.07 7.99 -16.23
CA GLU A 378 -8.94 9.09 -15.25
C GLU A 378 -7.64 9.01 -14.43
N ARG A 379 -6.55 8.60 -15.10
CA ARG A 379 -5.20 8.46 -14.58
C ARG A 379 -4.19 9.05 -15.56
N ASP A 380 -2.92 9.08 -15.16
CA ASP A 380 -1.83 9.53 -16.02
C ASP A 380 -1.87 8.86 -17.39
N ARG A 381 -2.15 9.67 -18.43
CA ARG A 381 -2.25 9.22 -19.83
C ARG A 381 -0.87 9.02 -20.45
N ALA A 382 0.15 9.77 -19.98
CA ALA A 382 1.50 9.72 -20.56
C ALA A 382 2.15 8.34 -20.38
N LYS A 383 1.79 7.59 -19.35
CA LYS A 383 2.31 6.24 -19.12
C LYS A 383 1.78 5.20 -20.12
N ARG A 384 0.61 5.42 -20.75
CA ARG A 384 -0.06 4.44 -21.61
C ARG A 384 0.83 3.97 -22.78
N PRO A 385 1.36 4.85 -23.65
CA PRO A 385 2.26 4.41 -24.72
C PRO A 385 3.59 3.86 -24.20
N VAL A 386 4.08 4.34 -23.05
CA VAL A 386 5.31 3.82 -22.45
C VAL A 386 5.14 2.37 -22.01
N MET A 387 3.99 2.04 -21.38
CA MET A 387 3.67 0.66 -20.99
C MET A 387 3.47 -0.25 -22.20
N GLY A 388 2.83 0.26 -23.28
CA GLY A 388 2.72 -0.46 -24.56
C GLY A 388 4.09 -0.84 -25.12
N ARG A 389 5.03 0.11 -25.15
CA ARG A 389 6.40 -0.15 -25.58
C ARG A 389 7.08 -1.21 -24.75
N ILE A 390 7.04 -1.06 -23.42
CA ILE A 390 7.66 -2.00 -22.48
C ILE A 390 7.12 -3.42 -22.71
N ALA A 391 5.80 -3.57 -22.82
CA ALA A 391 5.17 -4.86 -23.03
C ALA A 391 5.64 -5.51 -24.35
N SER A 392 5.64 -4.77 -25.46
CA SER A 392 6.03 -5.29 -26.76
C SER A 392 7.54 -5.52 -26.94
N GLU A 393 8.39 -4.84 -26.15
CA GLU A 393 9.85 -5.06 -26.17
C GLU A 393 10.28 -6.26 -25.30
N LEU A 394 9.55 -6.55 -24.23
CA LEU A 394 9.95 -7.54 -23.24
C LEU A 394 9.19 -8.86 -23.34
N ALA A 395 7.92 -8.84 -23.72
CA ALA A 395 7.13 -10.05 -23.92
C ALA A 395 7.20 -10.55 -25.38
N ASP A 396 7.01 -11.86 -25.56
CA ASP A 396 6.93 -12.50 -26.89
C ASP A 396 5.52 -12.34 -27.50
N VAL A 397 4.49 -12.19 -26.64
CA VAL A 397 3.12 -11.85 -27.04
C VAL A 397 2.55 -10.86 -26.03
N ALA A 398 2.05 -9.73 -26.50
CA ALA A 398 1.35 -8.75 -25.69
C ALA A 398 -0.16 -8.74 -26.02
N ILE A 399 -1.01 -8.94 -25.04
CA ILE A 399 -2.47 -8.84 -25.17
C ILE A 399 -2.94 -7.59 -24.46
N ILE A 400 -3.39 -6.61 -25.24
CA ILE A 400 -3.83 -5.31 -24.71
C ILE A 400 -5.34 -5.37 -24.48
N THR A 401 -5.77 -4.97 -23.29
CA THR A 401 -7.16 -5.09 -22.88
C THR A 401 -7.62 -3.92 -22.00
N SER A 402 -8.88 -3.92 -21.58
CA SER A 402 -9.42 -2.96 -20.61
C SER A 402 -8.93 -3.29 -19.19
N ASP A 403 -8.76 -2.26 -18.38
CA ASP A 403 -8.54 -2.34 -16.93
C ASP A 403 -9.79 -1.78 -16.21
N ASN A 404 -9.69 -0.69 -15.48
CA ASN A 404 -10.78 0.12 -14.94
C ASN A 404 -10.96 1.36 -15.83
N PRO A 405 -11.76 1.33 -16.92
CA PRO A 405 -11.88 2.47 -17.82
C PRO A 405 -12.53 3.68 -17.15
N ARG A 406 -13.30 3.49 -16.09
CA ARG A 406 -14.08 4.53 -15.42
C ARG A 406 -14.96 5.26 -16.43
N ARG A 407 -14.88 6.59 -16.52
CA ARG A 407 -15.70 7.38 -17.45
C ARG A 407 -15.06 7.57 -18.83
N GLU A 408 -13.82 7.07 -19.05
CA GLU A 408 -13.19 7.09 -20.35
C GLU A 408 -13.65 5.90 -21.22
N ASP A 409 -13.70 6.10 -22.53
CA ASP A 409 -13.94 5.00 -23.49
C ASP A 409 -12.75 4.05 -23.47
N PRO A 410 -12.93 2.74 -23.18
CA PRO A 410 -11.85 1.76 -23.14
C PRO A 410 -11.09 1.67 -24.48
N LYS A 411 -11.75 1.90 -25.63
CA LYS A 411 -11.11 1.90 -26.95
C LYS A 411 -10.10 3.03 -27.11
N VAL A 412 -10.38 4.21 -26.51
CA VAL A 412 -9.45 5.34 -26.53
C VAL A 412 -8.20 5.01 -25.70
N ILE A 413 -8.39 4.39 -24.52
CA ILE A 413 -7.28 3.97 -23.67
C ILE A 413 -6.40 2.95 -24.37
N ILE A 414 -7.00 1.94 -24.98
CA ILE A 414 -6.32 0.87 -25.75
C ILE A 414 -5.54 1.48 -26.93
N GLU A 415 -6.14 2.44 -27.65
CA GLU A 415 -5.47 3.11 -28.77
C GLU A 415 -4.26 3.93 -28.30
N GLU A 416 -4.32 4.57 -27.14
CA GLU A 416 -3.16 5.27 -26.58
C GLU A 416 -2.03 4.30 -26.19
N ILE A 417 -2.36 3.11 -25.65
CA ILE A 417 -1.38 2.05 -25.39
C ILE A 417 -0.78 1.58 -26.74
N ARG A 418 -1.62 1.36 -27.75
CA ARG A 418 -1.22 0.86 -29.08
C ARG A 418 -0.19 1.75 -29.74
N ARG A 419 -0.24 3.06 -29.56
CA ARG A 419 0.73 4.02 -30.11
C ARG A 419 2.16 3.77 -29.65
N GLY A 420 2.34 3.08 -28.52
CA GLY A 420 3.65 2.74 -27.98
C GLY A 420 4.17 1.38 -28.42
N LEU A 421 3.31 0.50 -28.97
CA LEU A 421 3.70 -0.86 -29.34
C LEU A 421 4.72 -0.88 -30.48
N VAL A 422 5.66 -1.82 -30.39
CA VAL A 422 6.70 -2.07 -31.41
C VAL A 422 6.50 -3.47 -31.99
N GLY A 423 6.65 -3.59 -33.31
CA GLY A 423 6.45 -4.87 -34.02
C GLY A 423 4.99 -5.28 -34.13
N ASN A 424 4.72 -6.57 -34.38
CA ASN A 424 3.38 -7.10 -34.65
C ASN A 424 2.96 -8.25 -33.75
N ALA A 425 3.75 -8.57 -32.72
CA ALA A 425 3.48 -9.68 -31.80
C ALA A 425 2.54 -9.23 -30.67
N TYR A 426 1.38 -8.68 -31.05
CA TYR A 426 0.37 -8.25 -30.07
C TYR A 426 -1.05 -8.55 -30.55
N HIS A 427 -1.96 -8.70 -29.60
CA HIS A 427 -3.39 -8.81 -29.80
C HIS A 427 -4.08 -7.66 -29.07
N ILE A 428 -5.22 -7.20 -29.61
CA ILE A 428 -6.09 -6.23 -28.95
C ILE A 428 -7.43 -6.92 -28.73
N ILE A 429 -7.78 -7.11 -27.45
CA ILE A 429 -9.02 -7.75 -27.04
C ILE A 429 -9.59 -6.88 -25.92
N GLU A 430 -10.65 -6.13 -26.22
CA GLU A 430 -11.21 -5.13 -25.29
C GLU A 430 -11.72 -5.78 -24.00
N ASP A 431 -12.46 -6.88 -24.12
CA ASP A 431 -12.94 -7.63 -22.95
C ASP A 431 -11.79 -8.32 -22.24
N ARG A 432 -11.60 -7.98 -20.96
CA ARG A 432 -10.48 -8.51 -20.16
C ARG A 432 -10.63 -10.01 -19.90
N ARG A 433 -11.83 -10.51 -19.74
CA ARG A 433 -12.09 -11.93 -19.55
C ARG A 433 -11.68 -12.73 -20.80
N GLU A 434 -12.07 -12.25 -21.98
CA GLU A 434 -11.68 -12.86 -23.26
C GLU A 434 -10.17 -12.76 -23.49
N ALA A 435 -9.54 -11.64 -23.09
CA ALA A 435 -8.10 -11.46 -23.19
C ALA A 435 -7.33 -12.48 -22.33
N ILE A 436 -7.78 -12.74 -21.11
CA ILE A 436 -7.21 -13.76 -20.22
C ILE A 436 -7.44 -15.17 -20.81
N ALA A 437 -8.64 -15.45 -21.31
CA ALA A 437 -8.96 -16.73 -21.95
C ALA A 437 -8.05 -17.00 -23.15
N GLU A 438 -7.81 -15.99 -24.00
CA GLU A 438 -6.91 -16.10 -25.15
C GLU A 438 -5.47 -16.39 -24.72
N ALA A 439 -4.96 -15.68 -23.69
CA ALA A 439 -3.64 -15.94 -23.14
C ALA A 439 -3.47 -17.40 -22.68
N ILE A 440 -4.47 -17.93 -21.95
CA ILE A 440 -4.47 -19.32 -21.46
C ILE A 440 -4.60 -20.32 -22.62
N ARG A 441 -5.40 -20.00 -23.64
CA ARG A 441 -5.61 -20.84 -24.83
C ARG A 441 -4.33 -21.04 -25.64
N ILE A 442 -3.57 -19.97 -25.86
CA ILE A 442 -2.34 -20.01 -26.67
C ILE A 442 -1.11 -20.49 -25.90
N ALA A 443 -1.18 -20.52 -24.56
CA ALA A 443 -0.07 -20.90 -23.70
C ALA A 443 0.12 -22.42 -23.64
N THR A 444 1.38 -22.82 -23.55
CA THR A 444 1.83 -24.20 -23.28
C THR A 444 2.51 -24.26 -21.90
N SER A 445 2.77 -25.45 -21.40
CA SER A 445 3.47 -25.64 -20.11
C SER A 445 4.91 -25.08 -20.08
N LYS A 446 5.48 -24.71 -21.21
CA LYS A 446 6.80 -24.06 -21.31
C LYS A 446 6.73 -22.54 -21.26
N ASP A 447 5.56 -21.99 -21.59
CA ASP A 447 5.34 -20.54 -21.62
C ASP A 447 5.09 -19.99 -20.20
N VAL A 448 5.28 -18.69 -20.05
CA VAL A 448 4.94 -17.95 -18.82
C VAL A 448 3.85 -16.94 -19.19
N VAL A 449 2.77 -16.93 -18.43
CA VAL A 449 1.66 -15.96 -18.60
C VAL A 449 1.67 -15.01 -17.40
N ILE A 450 1.56 -13.71 -17.67
CA ILE A 450 1.36 -12.69 -16.65
C ILE A 450 0.12 -11.86 -16.97
N VAL A 451 -0.80 -11.75 -16.02
CA VAL A 451 -1.94 -10.83 -16.06
C VAL A 451 -1.63 -9.66 -15.13
N ALA A 452 -1.40 -8.49 -15.72
CA ALA A 452 -0.91 -7.32 -15.00
C ALA A 452 -1.94 -6.18 -14.97
N GLY A 453 -1.82 -5.32 -13.95
CA GLY A 453 -2.59 -4.11 -13.75
C GLY A 453 -3.47 -4.14 -12.51
N LYS A 454 -4.36 -5.13 -12.39
CA LYS A 454 -5.36 -5.22 -11.31
C LYS A 454 -4.84 -5.92 -10.05
N GLY A 455 -3.98 -6.92 -10.22
CA GLY A 455 -3.45 -7.68 -9.08
C GLY A 455 -4.56 -8.26 -8.19
N HIS A 456 -4.65 -7.77 -6.96
CA HIS A 456 -5.60 -8.21 -5.94
C HIS A 456 -7.00 -7.58 -6.08
N GLU A 457 -7.22 -6.65 -7.01
CA GLU A 457 -8.52 -6.02 -7.20
C GLU A 457 -9.56 -7.06 -7.65
N ASP A 458 -10.70 -7.09 -6.98
CA ASP A 458 -11.84 -7.99 -7.23
C ASP A 458 -13.00 -7.26 -7.94
N TYR A 459 -12.72 -6.12 -8.59
CA TYR A 459 -13.73 -5.29 -9.24
C TYR A 459 -13.22 -4.68 -10.54
N GLN A 460 -14.14 -4.33 -11.44
CA GLN A 460 -13.91 -3.48 -12.61
C GLN A 460 -14.88 -2.28 -12.56
N ILE A 461 -14.36 -1.08 -12.82
CA ILE A 461 -15.15 0.17 -12.84
C ILE A 461 -15.40 0.56 -14.30
N ILE A 462 -16.68 0.52 -14.73
CA ILE A 462 -17.13 0.92 -16.06
C ILE A 462 -18.16 2.03 -15.89
N GLY A 463 -17.87 3.22 -16.38
CA GLY A 463 -18.68 4.40 -16.07
C GLY A 463 -18.66 4.70 -14.58
N THR A 464 -19.83 4.58 -13.95
CA THR A 464 -20.03 4.72 -12.50
C THR A 464 -20.33 3.39 -11.81
N GLU A 465 -20.42 2.30 -12.56
CA GLU A 465 -20.74 0.98 -12.06
C GLU A 465 -19.46 0.26 -11.59
N ILE A 466 -19.59 -0.44 -10.47
CA ILE A 466 -18.53 -1.31 -9.93
C ILE A 466 -19.02 -2.74 -10.09
N LEU A 467 -18.40 -3.47 -11.00
CA LEU A 467 -18.72 -4.86 -11.29
C LEU A 467 -17.70 -5.76 -10.59
N HIS A 468 -18.13 -6.93 -10.11
CA HIS A 468 -17.20 -7.93 -9.62
C HIS A 468 -16.37 -8.49 -10.77
N PHE A 469 -15.04 -8.48 -10.62
CA PHE A 469 -14.09 -8.99 -11.59
C PHE A 469 -12.73 -9.22 -10.95
N SER A 470 -12.30 -10.47 -10.87
CA SER A 470 -11.00 -10.86 -10.36
C SER A 470 -10.20 -11.58 -11.45
N ASP A 471 -9.00 -11.10 -11.76
CA ASP A 471 -8.09 -11.75 -12.70
C ASP A 471 -7.83 -13.21 -12.31
N ARG A 472 -7.63 -13.46 -11.02
CA ARG A 472 -7.38 -14.79 -10.48
C ARG A 472 -8.57 -15.73 -10.68
N GLU A 473 -9.78 -15.30 -10.33
CA GLU A 473 -11.00 -16.12 -10.50
C GLU A 473 -11.24 -16.47 -11.96
N VAL A 474 -11.03 -15.50 -12.87
CA VAL A 474 -11.15 -15.73 -14.32
C VAL A 474 -10.13 -16.76 -14.81
N ILE A 475 -8.87 -16.68 -14.33
CA ILE A 475 -7.84 -17.68 -14.67
C ILE A 475 -8.25 -19.07 -14.17
N GLU A 476 -8.64 -19.18 -12.91
CA GLU A 476 -9.06 -20.45 -12.29
C GLU A 476 -10.23 -21.06 -13.06
N GLU A 477 -11.23 -20.27 -13.43
CA GLU A 477 -12.39 -20.73 -14.21
C GLU A 477 -11.98 -21.32 -15.57
N PHE A 478 -11.15 -20.63 -16.37
CA PHE A 478 -10.72 -21.13 -17.68
C PHE A 478 -9.78 -22.34 -17.57
N LEU A 479 -9.10 -22.52 -16.49
CA LEU A 479 -8.27 -23.70 -16.26
C LEU A 479 -9.09 -24.93 -15.87
N HIS A 480 -10.19 -24.76 -15.15
CA HIS A 480 -11.12 -25.87 -14.78
C HIS A 480 -12.04 -26.27 -15.94
N VAL A 481 -12.42 -25.36 -16.83
CA VAL A 481 -13.29 -25.66 -17.99
C VAL A 481 -12.53 -26.35 -19.13
N ALA A 482 -11.20 -26.28 -19.14
CA ALA A 482 -10.35 -26.86 -20.20
C ALA A 482 -9.86 -28.29 -19.86
N ALA A 483 -10.34 -28.90 -18.77
CA ALA A 483 -10.16 -30.31 -18.42
C ALA A 483 -11.42 -31.07 -18.81
#